data_4778c7557d6bb1ceac3187a6b36d6795
#
_entry.id   4778c7557d6bb1ceac3187a6b36d6795
#
_cell.length_a   1.000
_cell.length_b   1.000
_cell.length_c   1.000
_cell.angle_alpha   90.00
_cell.angle_beta   90.00
_cell.angle_gamma   90.00
#
_symmetry.space_group_name_H-M   'P 1'
#
loop_
_entity.id
_entity.type
_entity.pdbx_description
1 polymer ?
#
loop_
_entity_poly.entity_id
_entity_poly.type
_entity_poly.pdbx_seq_one_letter_code
_entity_poly.pdbx_strand_id
1 'polypeptide(L)'
;MSELLEKILFLQKVDMFEHLTVSELSKIAQITETDHYNDEEFLFRQGDPGNYAYIVVSGQVEIFFDARGQELRPLGTVGEGACFGEMALLDGEPRSAGARTTSECILSRISRNDFIHIMYQYPAIALGIITQLSRRIRGMNDKVGRLSKVVSGFAELYEEGRSVLEREL
;
A
#
# COMPACT_ATOMS: atom_id res chain seq x y z
N MET A 1 3.93 22.24 19.87
CA MET A 1 2.98 22.36 18.74
C MET A 1 1.68 21.67 19.14
N SER A 2 0.53 22.01 18.60
CA SER A 2 -0.67 21.22 18.91
C SER A 2 -0.57 19.87 18.20
N GLU A 3 -1.02 18.78 18.86
CA GLU A 3 -1.02 17.43 18.31
C GLU A 3 -1.67 17.36 16.92
N LEU A 4 -2.75 18.11 16.72
CA LEU A 4 -3.43 18.21 15.43
C LEU A 4 -2.52 18.79 14.34
N LEU A 5 -1.71 19.80 14.65
CA LEU A 5 -0.79 20.40 13.68
C LEU A 5 0.32 19.42 13.29
N GLU A 6 0.83 18.65 14.23
CA GLU A 6 1.83 17.61 13.96
C GLU A 6 1.26 16.51 13.06
N LYS A 7 0.03 16.06 13.32
CA LYS A 7 -0.69 15.12 12.45
C LYS A 7 -0.87 15.67 11.03
N ILE A 8 -1.27 16.93 10.88
CA ILE A 8 -1.45 17.56 9.55
C ILE A 8 -0.11 17.62 8.80
N LEU A 9 0.97 18.07 9.45
CA LEU A 9 2.30 18.14 8.85
C LEU A 9 2.85 16.77 8.44
N PHE A 10 2.52 15.73 9.20
CA PHE A 10 2.84 14.37 8.84
C PHE A 10 2.03 13.90 7.64
N LEU A 11 0.70 14.10 7.64
CA LEU A 11 -0.19 13.68 6.56
C LEU A 11 0.14 14.34 5.21
N GLN A 12 0.75 15.53 5.19
CA GLN A 12 1.27 16.17 3.97
C GLN A 12 2.37 15.35 3.28
N LYS A 13 3.07 14.47 4.01
CA LYS A 13 4.14 13.63 3.47
C LYS A 13 3.63 12.26 2.99
N VAL A 14 2.36 11.97 3.24
CA VAL A 14 1.74 10.68 2.86
C VAL A 14 1.35 10.73 1.39
N ASP A 15 1.90 9.83 0.58
CA ASP A 15 1.70 9.79 -0.88
C ASP A 15 0.22 9.82 -1.28
N MET A 16 -0.64 9.12 -0.53
CA MET A 16 -2.07 9.07 -0.80
C MET A 16 -2.76 10.44 -0.66
N PHE A 17 -2.19 11.35 0.13
CA PHE A 17 -2.76 12.65 0.45
C PHE A 17 -2.01 13.84 -0.17
N GLU A 18 -1.02 13.59 -1.02
CA GLU A 18 -0.14 14.59 -1.64
C GLU A 18 -0.90 15.77 -2.28
N HIS A 19 -2.10 15.52 -2.80
CA HIS A 19 -2.90 16.53 -3.52
C HIS A 19 -3.98 17.19 -2.67
N LEU A 20 -4.02 16.89 -1.38
CA LEU A 20 -4.99 17.46 -0.47
C LEU A 20 -4.51 18.79 0.09
N THR A 21 -5.45 19.73 0.25
CA THR A 21 -5.21 21.00 0.93
C THR A 21 -5.03 20.79 2.43
N VAL A 22 -4.43 21.77 3.12
CA VAL A 22 -4.29 21.75 4.59
C VAL A 22 -5.65 21.62 5.28
N SER A 23 -6.69 22.23 4.73
CA SER A 23 -8.05 22.13 5.27
C SER A 23 -8.60 20.71 5.18
N GLU A 24 -8.38 20.00 4.07
CA GLU A 24 -8.79 18.61 3.86
C GLU A 24 -7.96 17.65 4.73
N LEU A 25 -6.65 17.86 4.82
CA LEU A 25 -5.76 17.12 5.72
C LEU A 25 -6.16 17.26 7.18
N SER A 26 -6.61 18.46 7.60
CA SER A 26 -7.14 18.68 8.95
C SER A 26 -8.38 17.81 9.24
N LYS A 27 -9.23 17.54 8.24
CA LYS A 27 -10.38 16.65 8.39
C LYS A 27 -9.96 15.20 8.55
N ILE A 28 -8.96 14.76 7.77
CA ILE A 28 -8.39 13.42 7.89
C ILE A 28 -7.70 13.25 9.24
N ALA A 29 -6.91 14.23 9.68
CA ALA A 29 -6.21 14.19 10.95
C ALA A 29 -7.15 14.01 12.17
N GLN A 30 -8.38 14.53 12.08
CA GLN A 30 -9.38 14.41 13.14
C GLN A 30 -9.97 12.99 13.28
N ILE A 31 -9.91 12.18 12.23
CA ILE A 31 -10.45 10.81 12.21
C ILE A 31 -9.35 9.75 12.28
N THR A 32 -8.07 10.15 12.39
CA THR A 32 -6.96 9.22 12.56
C THR A 32 -6.69 8.95 14.03
N GLU A 33 -6.52 7.67 14.35
CA GLU A 33 -6.04 7.17 15.64
C GLU A 33 -4.61 6.66 15.48
N THR A 34 -3.77 6.84 16.49
CA THR A 34 -2.36 6.42 16.45
C THR A 34 -2.11 5.39 17.53
N ASP A 35 -1.55 4.24 17.12
CA ASP A 35 -1.23 3.11 17.98
C ASP A 35 0.24 2.68 17.82
N HIS A 36 0.75 2.03 18.87
CA HIS A 36 2.10 1.43 18.91
C HIS A 36 2.00 -0.07 18.69
N TYR A 37 2.91 -0.62 17.89
CA TYR A 37 3.00 -2.03 17.56
C TYR A 37 4.43 -2.52 17.82
N ASN A 38 4.54 -3.74 18.38
CA ASN A 38 5.84 -4.37 18.58
C ASN A 38 6.41 -4.90 17.26
N ASP A 39 7.68 -5.31 17.28
CA ASP A 39 8.28 -6.05 16.18
C ASP A 39 7.58 -7.41 15.98
N GLU A 40 7.54 -7.88 14.73
CA GLU A 40 6.91 -9.15 14.31
C GLU A 40 5.40 -9.29 14.65
N GLU A 41 4.70 -8.19 14.89
CA GLU A 41 3.28 -8.18 15.18
C GLU A 41 2.44 -8.23 13.89
N PHE A 42 1.50 -9.19 13.80
CA PHE A 42 0.57 -9.28 12.68
C PHE A 42 -0.54 -8.24 12.83
N LEU A 43 -0.65 -7.35 11.85
CA LEU A 43 -1.70 -6.33 11.79
C LEU A 43 -3.00 -6.93 11.22
N PHE A 44 -2.88 -7.76 10.20
CA PHE A 44 -3.95 -8.53 9.58
C PHE A 44 -3.38 -9.59 8.63
N ARG A 45 -4.20 -10.58 8.27
CA ARG A 45 -3.86 -11.61 7.30
C ARG A 45 -4.64 -11.44 6.01
N GLN A 46 -4.15 -12.05 4.94
CA GLN A 46 -4.88 -12.13 3.68
C GLN A 46 -6.24 -12.81 3.89
N GLY A 47 -7.31 -12.21 3.36
CA GLY A 47 -8.68 -12.70 3.52
C GLY A 47 -9.42 -12.20 4.77
N ASP A 48 -8.76 -11.50 5.69
CA ASP A 48 -9.42 -10.87 6.84
C ASP A 48 -10.35 -9.73 6.39
N PRO A 49 -11.38 -9.38 7.19
CA PRO A 49 -12.17 -8.18 6.97
C PRO A 49 -11.32 -6.91 7.01
N GLY A 50 -11.55 -5.99 6.07
CA GLY A 50 -10.77 -4.76 5.92
C GLY A 50 -11.42 -3.53 6.55
N ASN A 51 -11.44 -3.41 7.88
CA ASN A 51 -12.11 -2.32 8.59
C ASN A 51 -11.27 -1.05 8.77
N TYR A 52 -9.95 -1.12 8.58
CA TYR A 52 -9.02 0.00 8.76
C TYR A 52 -8.03 0.07 7.61
N ALA A 53 -7.60 1.28 7.25
CA ALA A 53 -6.35 1.54 6.53
C ALA A 53 -5.31 2.04 7.55
N TYR A 54 -4.04 1.84 7.22
CA TYR A 54 -2.91 2.19 8.08
C TYR A 54 -1.94 3.11 7.35
N ILE A 55 -1.34 4.03 8.09
CA ILE A 55 -0.28 4.93 7.63
C ILE A 55 0.91 4.72 8.56
N VAL A 56 2.07 4.44 8.01
CA VAL A 56 3.30 4.27 8.80
C VAL A 56 3.82 5.63 9.25
N VAL A 57 3.75 5.91 10.55
CA VAL A 57 4.33 7.12 11.15
C VAL A 57 5.81 6.90 11.41
N SER A 58 6.18 5.70 11.91
CA SER A 58 7.57 5.27 12.07
C SER A 58 7.67 3.75 12.04
N GLY A 59 8.85 3.21 11.72
CA GLY A 59 9.10 1.77 11.62
C GLY A 59 8.89 1.22 10.23
N GLN A 60 8.80 -0.11 10.13
CA GLN A 60 8.65 -0.83 8.86
C GLN A 60 7.62 -1.94 8.96
N VAL A 61 6.86 -2.12 7.88
CA VAL A 61 5.81 -3.13 7.77
C VAL A 61 6.05 -3.95 6.51
N GLU A 62 6.10 -5.28 6.66
CA GLU A 62 6.15 -6.23 5.54
C GLU A 62 4.74 -6.54 5.06
N ILE A 63 4.54 -6.44 3.76
CA ILE A 63 3.33 -6.91 3.07
C ILE A 63 3.63 -8.25 2.44
N PHE A 64 2.77 -9.24 2.63
CA PHE A 64 3.00 -10.62 2.19
C PHE A 64 1.74 -11.31 1.68
N PHE A 65 1.90 -12.29 0.79
CA PHE A 65 0.86 -13.26 0.51
C PHE A 65 0.86 -14.37 1.56
N ASP A 66 -0.33 -14.67 2.07
CA ASP A 66 -0.61 -15.76 3.00
C ASP A 66 -1.44 -16.82 2.26
N ALA A 67 -0.80 -17.61 1.42
CA ALA A 67 -1.47 -18.75 0.81
C ALA A 67 -1.67 -19.81 1.90
N ARG A 68 -2.89 -19.98 2.37
CA ARG A 68 -3.34 -20.82 3.49
C ARG A 68 -2.49 -22.09 3.65
N GLY A 69 -1.70 -22.16 4.72
CA GLY A 69 -0.86 -23.33 5.06
C GLY A 69 0.45 -23.44 4.29
N GLN A 70 0.85 -22.44 3.52
CA GLN A 70 2.15 -22.33 2.85
C GLN A 70 3.02 -21.26 3.54
N GLU A 71 4.32 -21.27 3.20
CA GLU A 71 5.25 -20.23 3.64
C GLU A 71 4.80 -18.84 3.17
N LEU A 72 4.90 -17.84 4.06
CA LEU A 72 4.58 -16.46 3.76
C LEU A 72 5.49 -15.97 2.62
N ARG A 73 4.89 -15.41 1.56
CA ARG A 73 5.64 -14.86 0.42
C ARG A 73 5.68 -13.35 0.50
N PRO A 74 6.85 -12.72 0.80
CA PRO A 74 6.96 -11.28 0.86
C PRO A 74 6.65 -10.64 -0.49
N LEU A 75 5.85 -9.59 -0.46
CA LEU A 75 5.56 -8.71 -1.61
C LEU A 75 6.41 -7.46 -1.59
N GLY A 76 6.80 -7.02 -0.40
CA GLY A 76 7.62 -5.84 -0.18
C GLY A 76 7.49 -5.31 1.23
N THR A 77 8.28 -4.28 1.52
CA THR A 77 8.28 -3.58 2.80
C THR A 77 7.88 -2.12 2.56
N VAL A 78 7.08 -1.58 3.47
CA VAL A 78 6.64 -0.18 3.47
C VAL A 78 7.13 0.51 4.76
N GLY A 79 7.52 1.76 4.64
CA GLY A 79 8.04 2.57 5.75
C GLY A 79 7.29 3.89 5.91
N GLU A 80 7.90 4.85 6.60
CA GLU A 80 7.32 6.16 6.93
C GLU A 80 6.64 6.83 5.74
N GLY A 81 5.43 7.34 5.94
CA GLY A 81 4.59 8.00 4.94
C GLY A 81 3.81 7.05 4.02
N ALA A 82 4.06 5.74 4.07
CA ALA A 82 3.31 4.79 3.27
C ALA A 82 1.92 4.53 3.86
N CYS A 83 0.91 4.43 2.98
CA CYS A 83 -0.43 3.97 3.31
C CYS A 83 -0.66 2.56 2.75
N PHE A 84 -1.27 1.68 3.55
CA PHE A 84 -1.58 0.31 3.15
C PHE A 84 -2.91 -0.18 3.76
N GLY A 85 -3.46 -1.26 3.18
CA GLY A 85 -4.78 -1.78 3.55
C GLY A 85 -5.94 -0.90 3.07
N GLU A 86 -5.66 0.10 2.25
CA GLU A 86 -6.62 1.04 1.66
C GLU A 86 -7.60 0.37 0.70
N MET A 87 -7.19 -0.70 0.01
CA MET A 87 -8.03 -1.39 -0.97
C MET A 87 -9.31 -1.91 -0.31
N ALA A 88 -9.19 -2.74 0.71
CA ALA A 88 -10.32 -3.28 1.45
C ALA A 88 -11.18 -2.19 2.11
N LEU A 89 -10.57 -1.03 2.44
CA LEU A 89 -11.29 0.13 2.96
C LEU A 89 -12.22 0.74 1.91
N LEU A 90 -11.75 0.82 0.65
CA LEU A 90 -12.45 1.46 -0.45
C LEU A 90 -13.53 0.56 -1.07
N ASP A 91 -13.18 -0.69 -1.41
CA ASP A 91 -14.07 -1.62 -2.12
C ASP A 91 -14.90 -2.51 -1.18
N GLY A 92 -14.50 -2.64 0.09
CA GLY A 92 -15.17 -3.49 1.08
C GLY A 92 -14.88 -4.97 0.91
N GLU A 93 -13.95 -5.33 0.01
CA GLU A 93 -13.50 -6.70 -0.17
C GLU A 93 -12.55 -7.14 0.96
N PRO A 94 -12.35 -8.44 1.17
CA PRO A 94 -11.35 -8.95 2.11
C PRO A 94 -9.94 -8.47 1.79
N ARG A 95 -9.05 -8.48 2.79
CA ARG A 95 -7.62 -8.10 2.62
C ARG A 95 -6.98 -8.86 1.47
N SER A 96 -6.44 -8.15 0.49
CA SER A 96 -5.75 -8.72 -0.68
C SER A 96 -4.38 -9.36 -0.33
N ALA A 97 -3.78 -8.94 0.78
CA ALA A 97 -2.51 -9.42 1.32
C ALA A 97 -2.52 -9.34 2.84
N GLY A 98 -1.56 -9.97 3.51
CA GLY A 98 -1.29 -9.80 4.93
C GLY A 98 -0.28 -8.68 5.18
N ALA A 99 -0.22 -8.18 6.42
CA ALA A 99 0.74 -7.20 6.88
C ALA A 99 1.23 -7.54 8.29
N ARG A 100 2.54 -7.42 8.52
CA ARG A 100 3.18 -7.54 9.84
C ARG A 100 4.28 -6.50 9.99
N THR A 101 4.53 -6.08 11.20
CA THR A 101 5.67 -5.21 11.52
C THR A 101 6.99 -5.99 11.40
N THR A 102 8.07 -5.31 11.00
CA THR A 102 9.45 -5.83 10.97
C THR A 102 10.39 -4.95 11.79
N SER A 103 9.84 -4.14 12.65
CA SER A 103 10.45 -3.34 13.70
C SER A 103 9.34 -2.84 14.63
N GLU A 104 9.69 -2.21 15.75
CA GLU A 104 8.73 -1.39 16.49
C GLU A 104 8.15 -0.31 15.58
N CYS A 105 6.81 -0.18 15.55
CA CYS A 105 6.10 0.72 14.67
C CYS A 105 5.16 1.65 15.44
N ILE A 106 5.02 2.86 14.92
CA ILE A 106 3.90 3.75 15.21
C ILE A 106 3.07 3.84 13.95
N LEU A 107 1.81 3.44 14.01
CA LEU A 107 0.90 3.48 12.88
C LEU A 107 -0.29 4.39 13.21
N SER A 108 -0.67 5.25 12.26
CA SER A 108 -1.97 5.91 12.26
C SER A 108 -2.96 5.05 11.50
N ARG A 109 -4.16 4.85 12.04
CA ARG A 109 -5.24 4.10 11.38
C ARG A 109 -6.44 4.97 11.13
N ILE A 110 -7.18 4.65 10.08
CA ILE A 110 -8.45 5.30 9.71
C ILE A 110 -9.50 4.21 9.57
N SER A 111 -10.64 4.35 10.27
CA SER A 111 -11.74 3.41 10.12
C SER A 111 -12.42 3.58 8.75
N ARG A 112 -12.98 2.47 8.22
CA ARG A 112 -13.72 2.49 6.95
C ARG A 112 -14.92 3.44 7.02
N ASN A 113 -15.66 3.43 8.12
CA ASN A 113 -16.85 4.26 8.26
C ASN A 113 -16.51 5.76 8.24
N ASP A 114 -15.50 6.16 9.01
CA ASP A 114 -15.07 7.57 9.07
C ASP A 114 -14.49 8.03 7.74
N PHE A 115 -13.70 7.17 7.08
CA PHE A 115 -13.09 7.48 5.79
C PHE A 115 -14.14 7.66 4.69
N ILE A 116 -15.10 6.76 4.58
CA ILE A 116 -16.21 6.86 3.64
C ILE A 116 -17.06 8.09 3.94
N HIS A 117 -17.38 8.34 5.23
CA HIS A 117 -18.16 9.50 5.63
C HIS A 117 -17.48 10.82 5.22
N ILE A 118 -16.16 10.94 5.45
CA ILE A 118 -15.42 12.17 5.11
C ILE A 118 -15.34 12.38 3.59
N MET A 119 -15.23 11.31 2.80
CA MET A 119 -15.26 11.41 1.33
C MET A 119 -16.61 11.90 0.81
N TYR A 120 -17.71 11.49 1.44
CA TYR A 120 -19.04 12.02 1.09
C TYR A 120 -19.20 13.49 1.47
N GLN A 121 -18.68 13.90 2.61
CA GLN A 121 -18.75 15.31 3.05
C GLN A 121 -17.83 16.22 2.25
N TYR A 122 -16.67 15.72 1.82
CA TYR A 122 -15.62 16.46 1.12
C TYR A 122 -15.20 15.70 -0.16
N PRO A 123 -15.99 15.78 -1.24
CA PRO A 123 -15.71 15.04 -2.48
C PRO A 123 -14.32 15.30 -3.08
N ALA A 124 -13.73 16.47 -2.81
CA ALA A 124 -12.37 16.77 -3.25
C ALA A 124 -11.32 15.81 -2.66
N ILE A 125 -11.53 15.31 -1.43
CA ILE A 125 -10.70 14.27 -0.82
C ILE A 125 -10.74 12.99 -1.66
N ALA A 126 -11.95 12.56 -2.05
CA ALA A 126 -12.12 11.38 -2.91
C ALA A 126 -11.40 11.54 -4.26
N LEU A 127 -11.51 12.71 -4.90
CA LEU A 127 -10.81 13.00 -6.16
C LEU A 127 -9.29 12.97 -6.00
N GLY A 128 -8.75 13.50 -4.91
CA GLY A 128 -7.32 13.45 -4.58
C GLY A 128 -6.83 12.00 -4.46
N ILE A 129 -7.56 11.16 -3.74
CA ILE A 129 -7.25 9.74 -3.56
C ILE A 129 -7.33 8.98 -4.89
N ILE A 130 -8.38 9.18 -5.68
CA ILE A 130 -8.52 8.58 -7.01
C ILE A 130 -7.34 8.96 -7.92
N THR A 131 -6.90 10.22 -7.85
CA THR A 131 -5.75 10.68 -8.63
C THR A 131 -4.48 9.93 -8.25
N GLN A 132 -4.23 9.73 -6.95
CA GLN A 132 -3.07 8.97 -6.48
C GLN A 132 -3.15 7.49 -6.84
N LEU A 133 -4.29 6.86 -6.67
CA LEU A 133 -4.49 5.46 -7.08
C LEU A 133 -4.26 5.29 -8.58
N SER A 134 -4.73 6.23 -9.40
CA SER A 134 -4.50 6.22 -10.84
C SER A 134 -3.01 6.33 -11.20
N ARG A 135 -2.24 7.15 -10.50
CA ARG A 135 -0.78 7.25 -10.66
C ARG A 135 -0.08 5.95 -10.25
N ARG A 136 -0.48 5.36 -9.12
CA ARG A 136 0.05 4.08 -8.64
C ARG A 136 -0.17 2.96 -9.67
N ILE A 137 -1.38 2.88 -10.26
CA ILE A 137 -1.70 1.91 -11.32
C ILE A 137 -0.80 2.11 -12.54
N ARG A 138 -0.61 3.35 -13.02
CA ARG A 138 0.30 3.64 -14.14
C ARG A 138 1.73 3.19 -13.84
N GLY A 139 2.26 3.50 -12.67
CA GLY A 139 3.58 3.05 -12.23
C GLY A 139 3.71 1.52 -12.17
N MET A 140 2.65 0.82 -11.78
CA MET A 140 2.61 -0.65 -11.81
C MET A 140 2.60 -1.18 -13.24
N ASN A 141 1.81 -0.61 -14.15
CA ASN A 141 1.78 -0.98 -15.56
C ASN A 141 3.15 -0.81 -16.23
N ASP A 142 3.88 0.28 -15.93
CA ASP A 142 5.24 0.50 -16.43
C ASP A 142 6.23 -0.57 -15.93
N LYS A 143 6.08 -1.02 -14.66
CA LYS A 143 6.89 -2.11 -14.11
C LYS A 143 6.58 -3.44 -14.79
N VAL A 144 5.30 -3.75 -14.98
CA VAL A 144 4.87 -4.95 -15.69
C VAL A 144 5.39 -4.96 -17.14
N GLY A 145 5.29 -3.83 -17.85
CA GLY A 145 5.81 -3.69 -19.21
C GLY A 145 7.31 -3.91 -19.29
N ARG A 146 8.09 -3.44 -18.31
CA ARG A 146 9.54 -3.69 -18.24
C ARG A 146 9.83 -5.18 -17.99
N LEU A 147 9.14 -5.81 -17.07
CA LEU A 147 9.31 -7.24 -16.78
C LEU A 147 8.95 -8.09 -18.01
N SER A 148 7.86 -7.78 -18.71
CA SER A 148 7.46 -8.46 -19.94
C SER A 148 8.56 -8.42 -21.00
N LYS A 149 9.20 -7.27 -21.22
CA LYS A 149 10.33 -7.14 -22.16
C LYS A 149 11.53 -8.00 -21.77
N VAL A 150 11.85 -8.08 -20.48
CA VAL A 150 12.93 -8.93 -19.98
C VAL A 150 12.62 -10.41 -20.24
N VAL A 151 11.39 -10.83 -19.92
CA VAL A 151 10.96 -12.22 -20.16
C VAL A 151 11.00 -12.58 -21.64
N SER A 152 10.52 -11.69 -22.52
CA SER A 152 10.60 -11.89 -23.98
C SER A 152 12.04 -12.00 -24.47
N GLY A 153 12.95 -11.15 -23.98
CA GLY A 153 14.38 -11.22 -24.34
C GLY A 153 15.04 -12.55 -23.89
N PHE A 154 14.69 -13.06 -22.73
CA PHE A 154 15.16 -14.39 -22.31
C PHE A 154 14.61 -15.52 -23.17
N ALA A 155 13.35 -15.44 -23.58
CA ALA A 155 12.75 -16.44 -24.47
C ALA A 155 13.44 -16.46 -25.85
N GLU A 156 13.73 -15.29 -26.42
CA GLU A 156 14.49 -15.18 -27.68
C GLU A 156 15.88 -15.79 -27.58
N LEU A 157 16.64 -15.47 -26.51
CA LEU A 157 17.98 -16.03 -26.28
C LEU A 157 17.94 -17.55 -26.10
N TYR A 158 16.91 -18.06 -25.43
CA TYR A 158 16.73 -19.51 -25.25
C TYR A 158 16.49 -20.22 -26.59
N GLU A 159 15.63 -19.68 -27.45
CA GLU A 159 15.36 -20.26 -28.79
C GLU A 159 16.58 -20.17 -29.70
N GLU A 160 17.35 -19.07 -29.68
CA GLU A 160 18.59 -18.94 -30.41
C GLU A 160 19.62 -19.98 -29.96
N GLY A 161 19.82 -20.13 -28.63
CA GLY A 161 20.75 -21.11 -28.07
C GLY A 161 20.37 -22.55 -28.41
N ARG A 162 19.08 -22.87 -28.37
CA ARG A 162 18.55 -24.18 -28.78
C ARG A 162 18.82 -24.47 -30.26
N SER A 163 18.60 -23.48 -31.14
CA SER A 163 18.80 -23.63 -32.58
C SER A 163 20.27 -23.87 -32.95
N VAL A 164 21.22 -23.33 -32.18
CA VAL A 164 22.66 -23.57 -32.35
C VAL A 164 23.02 -25.01 -31.98
N LEU A 165 22.52 -25.49 -30.83
CA LEU A 165 22.76 -26.86 -30.37
C LEU A 165 22.19 -27.91 -31.35
N GLU A 166 21.02 -27.67 -31.95
CA GLU A 166 20.39 -28.57 -32.93
C GLU A 166 21.12 -28.58 -34.30
N ARG A 167 22.01 -27.60 -34.58
CA ARG A 167 22.83 -27.59 -35.81
C ARG A 167 24.18 -28.25 -35.66
N GLU A 168 24.65 -28.49 -34.43
CA GLU A 168 25.93 -29.10 -34.14
C GLU A 168 25.83 -30.62 -33.84
N LEU A 169 24.60 -31.16 -33.84
CA LEU A 169 24.32 -32.61 -33.72
C LEU A 169 23.87 -33.21 -35.05
#